data_7cd2679e764a08596f5adab1b4aa3c51
#
_entry.id   7cd2679e764a08596f5adab1b4aa3c51
#
_cell.length_a   1.000
_cell.length_b   1.000
_cell.length_c   1.000
_cell.angle_alpha   90.00
_cell.angle_beta   90.00
_cell.angle_gamma   90.00
#
_symmetry.space_group_name_H-M   'P 1'
#
loop_
_entity.id
_entity.type
_entity.pdbx_description
1 polymer ?
#
loop_
_entity_poly.entity_id
_entity_poly.type
_entity_poly.pdbx_seq_one_letter_code
_entity_poly.pdbx_strand_id
1 'polypeptide(L)'
;MTKHPMETTFRTALWRQFGAAIDMLENALLACPASLWQERLWSVPPPPEFPPQFAEFWYVTFHALVWLDLYLSGLPEEEFAPPAPFAQGVLDSVEALPERPYTKEELRAYLVSMRQKCHTQLLELTDAQAHRPVEYPWSEGQPISFLELHLYNLRHVQEHAAQLSLFLGQHAIPDEALDWVPLAKADEGSEYR
;
A
#
# COMPACT_ATOMS: atom_id res chain seq x y z
N MET A 1 -14.82 12.18 28.27
CA MET A 1 -14.33 13.11 27.27
C MET A 1 -15.21 12.95 26.03
N THR A 2 -16.00 13.95 25.70
CA THR A 2 -16.84 13.95 24.48
C THR A 2 -15.92 14.10 23.28
N LYS A 3 -15.80 13.03 22.45
CA LYS A 3 -15.10 13.11 21.16
C LYS A 3 -15.79 14.21 20.33
N HIS A 4 -15.01 15.17 19.84
CA HIS A 4 -15.53 16.23 18.97
C HIS A 4 -16.13 15.59 17.69
N PRO A 5 -17.36 16.01 17.26
CA PRO A 5 -18.02 15.43 16.07
C PRO A 5 -17.15 15.53 14.78
N MET A 6 -16.32 16.55 14.68
CA MET A 6 -15.43 16.77 13.53
C MET A 6 -14.32 15.73 13.46
N GLU A 7 -13.82 15.27 14.59
CA GLU A 7 -12.76 14.24 14.67
C GLU A 7 -13.25 12.88 14.12
N THR A 8 -14.46 12.48 14.46
CA THR A 8 -15.07 11.25 13.93
C THR A 8 -15.31 11.33 12.43
N THR A 9 -15.82 12.46 11.93
CA THR A 9 -16.07 12.69 10.50
C THR A 9 -14.74 12.62 9.70
N PHE A 10 -13.68 13.24 10.23
CA PHE A 10 -12.38 13.22 9.56
C PHE A 10 -11.80 11.80 9.46
N ARG A 11 -11.80 11.03 10.55
CA ARG A 11 -11.31 9.65 10.55
C ARG A 11 -12.09 8.76 9.58
N THR A 12 -13.41 8.90 9.59
CA THR A 12 -14.28 8.16 8.66
C THR A 12 -13.97 8.53 7.21
N ALA A 13 -13.80 9.82 6.90
CA ALA A 13 -13.46 10.26 5.55
C ALA A 13 -12.08 9.76 5.12
N LEU A 14 -11.09 9.84 6.01
CA LEU A 14 -9.73 9.33 5.74
C LEU A 14 -9.74 7.83 5.47
N TRP A 15 -10.43 7.05 6.31
CA TRP A 15 -10.58 5.61 6.07
C TRP A 15 -11.27 5.31 4.75
N ARG A 16 -12.39 5.97 4.45
CA ARG A 16 -13.15 5.72 3.20
C ARG A 16 -12.31 5.96 1.96
N GLN A 17 -11.40 6.90 1.98
CA GLN A 17 -10.51 7.18 0.85
C GLN A 17 -9.29 6.26 0.85
N PHE A 18 -8.67 6.03 2.00
CA PHE A 18 -7.52 5.13 2.07
C PHE A 18 -7.90 3.68 1.77
N GLY A 19 -9.00 3.21 2.36
CA GLY A 19 -9.52 1.87 2.05
C GLY A 19 -9.88 1.71 0.58
N ALA A 20 -10.41 2.76 -0.07
CA ALA A 20 -10.67 2.74 -1.52
C ALA A 20 -9.39 2.54 -2.34
N ALA A 21 -8.28 3.19 -1.97
CA ALA A 21 -6.98 2.99 -2.62
C ALA A 21 -6.46 1.54 -2.44
N ILE A 22 -6.62 0.98 -1.24
CA ILE A 22 -6.26 -0.42 -0.97
C ILE A 22 -7.16 -1.38 -1.77
N ASP A 23 -8.47 -1.11 -1.84
CA ASP A 23 -9.42 -1.93 -2.61
C ASP A 23 -9.14 -1.87 -4.12
N MET A 24 -8.63 -0.75 -4.65
CA MET A 24 -8.15 -0.65 -6.04
C MET A 24 -6.89 -1.49 -6.25
N LEU A 25 -5.97 -1.47 -5.30
CA LEU A 25 -4.78 -2.34 -5.33
C LEU A 25 -5.18 -3.82 -5.33
N GLU A 26 -6.17 -4.21 -4.51
CA GLU A 26 -6.72 -5.57 -4.50
C GLU A 26 -7.35 -5.95 -5.84
N ASN A 27 -8.14 -5.06 -6.45
CA ASN A 27 -8.74 -5.31 -7.76
C ASN A 27 -7.65 -5.61 -8.81
N ALA A 28 -6.60 -4.79 -8.89
CA ALA A 28 -5.49 -5.02 -9.82
C ALA A 28 -4.76 -6.34 -9.52
N LEU A 29 -4.47 -6.62 -8.26
CA LEU A 29 -3.84 -7.88 -7.83
C LEU A 29 -4.66 -9.11 -8.28
N LEU A 30 -5.98 -9.09 -8.06
CA LEU A 30 -6.86 -10.21 -8.40
C LEU A 30 -7.02 -10.37 -9.91
N ALA A 31 -7.10 -9.27 -10.65
CA ALA A 31 -7.27 -9.26 -12.10
C ALA A 31 -6.03 -9.72 -12.87
N CYS A 32 -4.84 -9.65 -12.28
CA CYS A 32 -3.60 -10.02 -12.96
C CYS A 32 -3.57 -11.52 -13.31
N PRO A 33 -3.50 -11.92 -14.58
CA PRO A 33 -3.33 -13.32 -14.94
C PRO A 33 -1.90 -13.79 -14.67
N ALA A 34 -1.73 -15.13 -14.54
CA ALA A 34 -0.42 -15.71 -14.27
C ALA A 34 0.64 -15.38 -15.32
N SER A 35 0.23 -15.16 -16.57
CA SER A 35 1.13 -14.79 -17.67
C SER A 35 1.72 -13.39 -17.52
N LEU A 36 1.08 -12.48 -16.78
CA LEU A 36 1.55 -11.10 -16.58
C LEU A 36 2.23 -10.91 -15.21
N TRP A 37 2.22 -11.93 -14.34
CA TRP A 37 2.70 -11.81 -12.97
C TRP A 37 4.16 -11.37 -12.83
N GLN A 38 5.03 -11.80 -13.77
CA GLN A 38 6.44 -11.44 -13.85
C GLN A 38 6.76 -10.53 -15.05
N GLU A 39 5.73 -10.03 -15.75
CA GLU A 39 5.93 -9.04 -16.80
C GLU A 39 6.19 -7.67 -16.20
N ARG A 40 6.98 -6.86 -16.93
CA ARG A 40 7.40 -5.54 -16.49
C ARG A 40 6.42 -4.47 -16.90
N LEU A 41 6.08 -3.59 -15.96
CA LEU A 41 5.21 -2.45 -16.21
C LEU A 41 5.85 -1.43 -17.15
N TRP A 42 7.18 -1.34 -17.13
CA TRP A 42 7.95 -0.44 -17.98
C TRP A 42 9.26 -1.07 -18.43
N SER A 43 9.71 -0.64 -19.59
CA SER A 43 10.91 -1.15 -20.27
C SER A 43 12.09 -0.19 -20.25
N VAL A 44 12.18 0.69 -19.28
CA VAL A 44 13.35 1.55 -19.11
C VAL A 44 14.52 0.67 -18.69
N PRO A 45 15.68 0.74 -19.36
CA PRO A 45 16.88 0.11 -18.83
C PRO A 45 17.11 0.73 -17.44
N PRO A 46 17.06 -0.07 -16.37
CA PRO A 46 17.32 0.47 -15.05
C PRO A 46 18.76 1.01 -15.02
N PRO A 47 19.04 2.00 -14.17
CA PRO A 47 20.42 2.23 -13.74
C PRO A 47 20.98 0.87 -13.31
N PRO A 48 22.29 0.62 -13.49
CA PRO A 48 22.90 -0.66 -13.10
C PRO A 48 22.58 -1.12 -11.67
N GLU A 49 22.19 -0.18 -10.82
CA GLU A 49 21.84 -0.39 -9.42
C GLU A 49 20.42 -0.97 -9.19
N PHE A 50 19.53 -0.86 -10.18
CA PHE A 50 18.16 -1.34 -10.03
C PHE A 50 17.92 -2.61 -10.84
N PRO A 51 17.67 -3.76 -10.17
CA PRO A 51 17.36 -5.00 -10.86
C PRO A 51 16.05 -4.87 -11.66
N PRO A 52 16.00 -5.53 -12.83
CA PRO A 52 14.81 -5.51 -13.69
C PRO A 52 13.53 -5.99 -12.98
N GLN A 53 13.68 -6.82 -11.97
CA GLN A 53 12.59 -7.34 -11.16
C GLN A 53 11.78 -6.26 -10.46
N PHE A 54 12.37 -5.10 -10.17
CA PHE A 54 11.67 -3.97 -9.54
C PHE A 54 10.56 -3.37 -10.41
N ALA A 55 10.58 -3.64 -11.72
CA ALA A 55 9.52 -3.25 -12.64
C ALA A 55 8.46 -4.35 -12.87
N GLU A 56 8.64 -5.56 -12.33
CA GLU A 56 7.70 -6.66 -12.50
C GLU A 56 6.41 -6.44 -11.69
N PHE A 57 5.28 -6.93 -12.21
CA PHE A 57 3.96 -6.73 -11.60
C PHE A 57 3.92 -7.19 -10.13
N TRP A 58 4.44 -8.38 -9.83
CA TRP A 58 4.49 -8.90 -8.47
C TRP A 58 5.31 -8.01 -7.53
N TYR A 59 6.45 -7.48 -8.02
CA TYR A 59 7.31 -6.66 -7.20
C TYR A 59 6.68 -5.29 -6.89
N VAL A 60 6.10 -4.63 -7.89
CA VAL A 60 5.38 -3.36 -7.68
C VAL A 60 4.23 -3.55 -6.69
N THR A 61 3.53 -4.69 -6.76
CA THR A 61 2.49 -5.04 -5.77
C THR A 61 3.09 -5.23 -4.37
N PHE A 62 4.19 -5.97 -4.27
CA PHE A 62 4.91 -6.18 -3.00
C PHE A 62 5.43 -4.86 -2.43
N HIS A 63 6.07 -4.04 -3.27
CA HIS A 63 6.55 -2.71 -2.90
C HIS A 63 5.42 -1.85 -2.30
N ALA A 64 4.28 -1.76 -2.97
CA ALA A 64 3.15 -1.01 -2.45
C ALA A 64 2.70 -1.49 -1.06
N LEU A 65 2.71 -2.81 -0.82
CA LEU A 65 2.27 -3.41 0.44
C LEU A 65 3.30 -3.25 1.57
N VAL A 66 4.57 -3.45 1.29
CA VAL A 66 5.61 -3.35 2.33
C VAL A 66 5.81 -1.91 2.79
N TRP A 67 5.74 -0.96 1.88
CA TRP A 67 5.77 0.46 2.23
C TRP A 67 4.48 0.92 2.92
N LEU A 68 3.32 0.37 2.53
CA LEU A 68 2.07 0.58 3.27
C LEU A 68 2.24 0.17 4.74
N ASP A 69 2.81 -1.01 4.98
CA ASP A 69 3.00 -1.56 6.33
C ASP A 69 4.00 -0.73 7.15
N LEU A 70 5.15 -0.38 6.55
CA LEU A 70 6.15 0.48 7.19
C LEU A 70 5.54 1.81 7.63
N TYR A 71 4.86 2.51 6.73
CA TYR A 71 4.26 3.82 7.05
C TYR A 71 3.11 3.72 8.06
N LEU A 72 2.34 2.65 8.04
CA LEU A 72 1.36 2.39 9.09
C LEU A 72 2.03 2.15 10.45
N SER A 73 3.20 1.53 10.49
CA SER A 73 3.93 1.33 11.74
C SER A 73 4.43 2.66 12.35
N GLY A 74 4.80 3.61 11.49
CA GLY A 74 5.47 4.85 11.86
C GLY A 74 6.81 4.61 12.55
N LEU A 75 7.45 3.47 12.27
CA LEU A 75 8.81 3.13 12.68
C LEU A 75 9.82 3.67 11.67
N PRO A 76 11.05 3.94 12.08
CA PRO A 76 12.16 4.08 11.15
C PRO A 76 12.35 2.80 10.31
N GLU A 77 12.88 2.94 9.09
CA GLU A 77 13.04 1.79 8.18
C GLU A 77 13.93 0.68 8.78
N GLU A 78 14.99 1.06 9.48
CA GLU A 78 15.93 0.13 10.12
C GLU A 78 15.34 -0.67 11.30
N GLU A 79 14.24 -0.20 11.87
CA GLU A 79 13.52 -0.88 12.95
C GLU A 79 12.33 -1.71 12.44
N PHE A 80 12.00 -1.57 11.16
CA PHE A 80 10.87 -2.23 10.56
C PHE A 80 11.25 -3.62 10.03
N ALA A 81 10.37 -4.59 10.26
CA ALA A 81 10.46 -5.92 9.68
C ALA A 81 9.07 -6.37 9.21
N PRO A 82 8.89 -6.62 7.91
CA PRO A 82 7.64 -7.17 7.42
C PRO A 82 7.41 -8.59 7.98
N PRO A 83 6.17 -9.07 8.04
CA PRO A 83 5.88 -10.41 8.51
C PRO A 83 6.43 -11.48 7.55
N ALA A 84 6.74 -12.68 8.07
CA ALA A 84 7.08 -13.81 7.20
C ALA A 84 5.92 -14.12 6.25
N PRO A 85 6.20 -14.51 4.98
CA PRO A 85 7.48 -14.92 4.42
C PRO A 85 8.28 -13.78 3.75
N PHE A 86 7.90 -12.52 3.97
CA PHE A 86 8.49 -11.40 3.24
C PHE A 86 9.92 -11.12 3.69
N ALA A 87 10.76 -10.74 2.73
CA ALA A 87 12.17 -10.47 2.95
C ALA A 87 12.35 -9.30 3.91
N GLN A 88 13.31 -9.46 4.81
CA GLN A 88 13.77 -8.43 5.73
C GLN A 88 15.05 -7.80 5.20
N GLY A 89 15.26 -6.55 5.49
CA GLY A 89 16.44 -5.80 5.06
C GLY A 89 16.06 -4.41 4.57
N VAL A 90 17.01 -3.74 3.97
CA VAL A 90 16.80 -2.41 3.37
C VAL A 90 15.82 -2.55 2.20
N LEU A 91 14.68 -1.87 2.31
CA LEU A 91 13.65 -1.92 1.28
C LEU A 91 14.19 -1.34 -0.04
N ASP A 92 13.69 -1.88 -1.16
CA ASP A 92 14.11 -1.50 -2.51
C ASP A 92 15.63 -1.64 -2.78
N SER A 93 16.31 -2.50 -2.01
CA SER A 93 17.69 -2.91 -2.27
C SER A 93 17.74 -4.26 -2.98
N VAL A 94 18.87 -4.52 -3.66
CA VAL A 94 19.11 -5.83 -4.31
C VAL A 94 19.10 -6.96 -3.30
N GLU A 95 19.58 -6.70 -2.09
CA GLU A 95 19.65 -7.69 -1.02
C GLU A 95 18.27 -8.06 -0.45
N ALA A 96 17.27 -7.19 -0.64
CA ALA A 96 15.90 -7.46 -0.23
C ALA A 96 15.10 -8.26 -1.26
N LEU A 97 15.67 -8.57 -2.44
CA LEU A 97 15.00 -9.43 -3.40
C LEU A 97 14.89 -10.86 -2.85
N PRO A 98 13.69 -11.45 -2.85
CA PRO A 98 13.52 -12.83 -2.44
C PRO A 98 14.11 -13.79 -3.48
N GLU A 99 14.39 -15.05 -3.07
CA GLU A 99 14.87 -16.10 -3.96
C GLU A 99 13.88 -16.43 -5.10
N ARG A 100 12.61 -16.15 -4.89
CA ARG A 100 11.53 -16.34 -5.89
C ARG A 100 10.52 -15.19 -5.79
N PRO A 101 9.76 -14.91 -6.87
CA PRO A 101 8.61 -14.03 -6.79
C PRO A 101 7.62 -14.49 -5.70
N TYR A 102 7.06 -13.55 -4.96
CA TYR A 102 5.94 -13.86 -4.08
C TYR A 102 4.72 -14.26 -4.90
N THR A 103 3.94 -15.20 -4.40
CA THR A 103 2.72 -15.63 -5.08
C THR A 103 1.59 -14.62 -4.89
N LYS A 104 0.59 -14.68 -5.75
CA LYS A 104 -0.61 -13.88 -5.65
C LYS A 104 -1.32 -14.08 -4.29
N GLU A 105 -1.37 -15.32 -3.82
CA GLU A 105 -1.99 -15.71 -2.55
C GLU A 105 -1.23 -15.11 -1.35
N GLU A 106 0.11 -15.13 -1.37
CA GLU A 106 0.95 -14.51 -0.34
C GLU A 106 0.69 -13.00 -0.27
N LEU A 107 0.74 -12.31 -1.42
CA LEU A 107 0.52 -10.86 -1.46
C LEU A 107 -0.93 -10.49 -1.14
N ARG A 108 -1.91 -11.30 -1.52
CA ARG A 108 -3.31 -11.08 -1.14
C ARG A 108 -3.51 -11.22 0.37
N ALA A 109 -2.92 -12.23 0.99
CA ALA A 109 -3.00 -12.39 2.44
C ALA A 109 -2.38 -11.19 3.18
N TYR A 110 -1.26 -10.68 2.67
CA TYR A 110 -0.63 -9.48 3.21
C TYR A 110 -1.54 -8.26 3.06
N LEU A 111 -2.11 -8.05 1.87
CA LEU A 111 -3.03 -6.94 1.59
C LEU A 111 -4.23 -6.96 2.56
N VAL A 112 -4.86 -8.10 2.75
CA VAL A 112 -6.00 -8.24 3.70
C VAL A 112 -5.59 -7.85 5.12
N SER A 113 -4.42 -8.30 5.56
CA SER A 113 -3.87 -7.92 6.87
C SER A 113 -3.61 -6.41 6.96
N MET A 114 -3.04 -5.82 5.92
CA MET A 114 -2.76 -4.37 5.88
C MET A 114 -4.03 -3.53 5.82
N ARG A 115 -5.04 -3.97 5.08
CA ARG A 115 -6.34 -3.33 5.04
C ARG A 115 -6.97 -3.25 6.44
N GLN A 116 -6.95 -4.37 7.17
CA GLN A 116 -7.47 -4.42 8.54
C GLN A 116 -6.65 -3.54 9.50
N LYS A 117 -5.32 -3.58 9.41
CA LYS A 117 -4.43 -2.74 10.21
C LYS A 117 -4.70 -1.25 9.96
N CYS A 118 -4.78 -0.85 8.70
CA CYS A 118 -5.08 0.53 8.30
C CYS A 118 -6.44 1.01 8.84
N HIS A 119 -7.49 0.19 8.67
CA HIS A 119 -8.83 0.49 9.18
C HIS A 119 -8.81 0.76 10.69
N THR A 120 -8.27 -0.18 11.45
CA THR A 120 -8.20 -0.07 12.92
C THR A 120 -7.43 1.17 13.35
N GLN A 121 -6.24 1.39 12.78
CA GLN A 121 -5.41 2.54 13.15
C GLN A 121 -6.08 3.88 12.83
N LEU A 122 -6.69 4.02 11.67
CA LEU A 122 -7.32 5.29 11.27
C LEU A 122 -8.55 5.61 12.12
N LEU A 123 -9.35 4.62 12.48
CA LEU A 123 -10.51 4.82 13.34
C LEU A 123 -10.13 5.10 14.80
N GLU A 124 -9.01 4.60 15.25
CA GLU A 124 -8.49 4.79 16.61
C GLU A 124 -7.48 5.94 16.73
N LEU A 125 -7.12 6.60 15.64
CA LEU A 125 -6.13 7.66 15.60
C LEU A 125 -6.51 8.81 16.56
N THR A 126 -5.68 9.06 17.56
CA THR A 126 -5.84 10.17 18.50
C THR A 126 -5.12 11.42 18.01
N ASP A 127 -5.49 12.59 18.51
CA ASP A 127 -4.80 13.86 18.18
C ASP A 127 -3.31 13.79 18.53
N ALA A 128 -2.97 13.17 19.67
CA ALA A 128 -1.57 13.02 20.09
C ALA A 128 -0.77 12.15 19.10
N GLN A 129 -1.37 11.06 18.62
CA GLN A 129 -0.75 10.22 17.59
C GLN A 129 -0.65 10.95 16.25
N ALA A 130 -1.71 11.63 15.84
CA ALA A 130 -1.76 12.39 14.59
C ALA A 130 -0.65 13.46 14.49
N HIS A 131 -0.36 14.13 15.61
CA HIS A 131 0.68 15.17 15.68
C HIS A 131 2.08 14.62 15.99
N ARG A 132 2.24 13.31 16.27
CA ARG A 132 3.55 12.72 16.54
C ARG A 132 4.49 12.95 15.36
N PRO A 133 5.68 13.54 15.56
CA PRO A 133 6.64 13.68 14.48
C PRO A 133 7.21 12.33 14.08
N VAL A 134 7.40 12.14 12.79
CA VAL A 134 8.09 11.00 12.16
C VAL A 134 9.06 11.53 11.12
N GLU A 135 10.14 10.80 10.88
CA GLU A 135 11.17 11.17 9.92
C GLU A 135 11.52 9.97 9.04
N TYR A 136 11.68 10.23 7.75
CA TYR A 136 12.09 9.24 6.76
C TYR A 136 13.18 9.82 5.87
N PRO A 137 14.04 8.99 5.24
CA PRO A 137 15.13 9.48 4.40
C PRO A 137 14.68 10.47 3.32
N TRP A 138 13.50 10.27 2.73
CA TRP A 138 12.95 11.17 1.72
C TRP A 138 12.40 12.49 2.28
N SER A 139 12.27 12.66 3.58
CA SER A 139 11.87 13.93 4.21
C SER A 139 13.04 14.90 4.43
N GLU A 140 14.24 14.53 4.03
CA GLU A 140 15.45 15.37 4.05
C GLU A 140 15.74 16.00 5.42
N GLY A 141 15.51 15.26 6.50
CA GLY A 141 15.72 15.71 7.88
C GLY A 141 14.63 16.68 8.38
N GLN A 142 13.52 16.80 7.67
CA GLN A 142 12.36 17.58 8.12
C GLN A 142 11.26 16.61 8.61
N PRO A 143 11.01 16.55 9.92
CA PRO A 143 9.96 15.67 10.43
C PRO A 143 8.58 16.15 9.95
N ILE A 144 7.76 15.18 9.57
CA ILE A 144 6.35 15.41 9.25
C ILE A 144 5.47 14.83 10.36
N SER A 145 4.21 15.20 10.41
CA SER A 145 3.27 14.60 11.36
C SER A 145 2.88 13.18 10.92
N PHE A 146 2.56 12.32 11.88
CA PHE A 146 2.09 10.97 11.56
C PHE A 146 0.80 10.98 10.72
N LEU A 147 -0.05 11.97 10.89
CA LEU A 147 -1.20 12.18 10.02
C LEU A 147 -0.79 12.49 8.58
N GLU A 148 0.20 13.35 8.39
CA GLU A 148 0.73 13.68 7.07
C GLU A 148 1.36 12.45 6.40
N LEU A 149 2.03 11.60 7.18
CA LEU A 149 2.52 10.32 6.69
C LEU A 149 1.37 9.41 6.20
N HIS A 150 0.22 9.38 6.88
CA HIS A 150 -0.95 8.63 6.39
C HIS A 150 -1.50 9.18 5.07
N LEU A 151 -1.51 10.50 4.88
CA LEU A 151 -1.90 11.11 3.60
C LEU A 151 -0.90 10.78 2.48
N TYR A 152 0.40 10.79 2.80
CA TYR A 152 1.45 10.36 1.88
C TYR A 152 1.28 8.89 1.50
N ASN A 153 1.09 8.02 2.48
CA ASN A 153 0.90 6.58 2.30
C ASN A 153 -0.33 6.25 1.44
N LEU A 154 -1.45 6.95 1.66
CA LEU A 154 -2.64 6.83 0.80
C LEU A 154 -2.30 7.13 -0.66
N ARG A 155 -1.57 8.23 -0.93
CA ARG A 155 -1.16 8.62 -2.29
C ARG A 155 -0.24 7.58 -2.90
N HIS A 156 0.70 7.05 -2.14
CA HIS A 156 1.63 6.00 -2.57
C HIS A 156 0.89 4.73 -3.00
N VAL A 157 -0.04 4.24 -2.17
CA VAL A 157 -0.88 3.07 -2.51
C VAL A 157 -1.72 3.34 -3.77
N GLN A 158 -2.35 4.53 -3.86
CA GLN A 158 -3.16 4.91 -5.02
C GLN A 158 -2.33 5.00 -6.30
N GLU A 159 -1.10 5.51 -6.22
CA GLU A 159 -0.20 5.60 -7.36
C GLU A 159 0.11 4.21 -7.92
N HIS A 160 0.54 3.27 -7.07
CA HIS A 160 0.86 1.92 -7.51
C HIS A 160 -0.37 1.14 -7.98
N ALA A 161 -1.51 1.29 -7.32
CA ALA A 161 -2.77 0.71 -7.81
C ALA A 161 -3.11 1.21 -9.23
N ALA A 162 -2.92 2.50 -9.51
CA ALA A 162 -3.15 3.06 -10.83
C ALA A 162 -2.14 2.56 -11.88
N GLN A 163 -0.86 2.43 -11.53
CA GLN A 163 0.17 1.88 -12.42
C GLN A 163 -0.16 0.43 -12.81
N LEU A 164 -0.51 -0.41 -11.83
CA LEU A 164 -0.89 -1.80 -12.07
C LEU A 164 -2.16 -1.92 -12.91
N SER A 165 -3.18 -1.11 -12.62
CA SER A 165 -4.42 -1.07 -13.40
C SER A 165 -4.18 -0.61 -14.85
N LEU A 166 -3.36 0.43 -15.06
CA LEU A 166 -2.98 0.90 -16.39
C LEU A 166 -2.26 -0.20 -17.18
N PHE A 167 -1.32 -0.89 -16.56
CA PHE A 167 -0.60 -2.00 -17.18
C PHE A 167 -1.57 -3.12 -17.61
N LEU A 168 -2.50 -3.53 -16.75
CA LEU A 168 -3.49 -4.55 -17.07
C LEU A 168 -4.42 -4.11 -18.21
N GLY A 169 -4.87 -2.85 -18.23
CA GLY A 169 -5.67 -2.28 -19.31
C GLY A 169 -4.93 -2.30 -20.66
N GLN A 170 -3.63 -2.04 -20.66
CA GLN A 170 -2.78 -2.16 -21.85
C GLN A 170 -2.68 -3.60 -22.38
N HIS A 171 -2.92 -4.60 -21.53
CA HIS A 171 -2.95 -6.03 -21.87
C HIS A 171 -4.36 -6.57 -22.09
N ALA A 172 -5.33 -5.70 -22.36
CA ALA A 172 -6.73 -6.03 -22.64
C ALA A 172 -7.44 -6.83 -21.52
N ILE A 173 -7.04 -6.60 -20.27
CA ILE A 173 -7.82 -7.09 -19.13
C ILE A 173 -9.11 -6.26 -19.06
N PRO A 174 -10.30 -6.91 -18.89
CA PRO A 174 -11.57 -6.20 -18.91
C PRO A 174 -11.68 -5.11 -17.86
N ASP A 175 -12.27 -3.96 -18.23
CA ASP A 175 -12.43 -2.79 -17.35
C ASP A 175 -13.21 -3.11 -16.08
N GLU A 176 -14.21 -4.03 -16.15
CA GLU A 176 -15.01 -4.42 -14.98
C GLU A 176 -14.16 -5.02 -13.82
N ALA A 177 -13.00 -5.58 -14.16
CA ALA A 177 -12.04 -6.07 -13.16
C ALA A 177 -11.18 -4.96 -12.55
N LEU A 178 -11.16 -3.77 -13.16
CA LEU A 178 -10.31 -2.64 -12.82
C LEU A 178 -11.12 -1.39 -12.43
N ASP A 179 -12.39 -1.57 -12.11
CA ASP A 179 -13.32 -0.50 -11.78
C ASP A 179 -12.77 0.44 -10.69
N TRP A 180 -13.04 1.73 -10.90
CA TRP A 180 -12.76 2.75 -9.91
C TRP A 180 -13.54 2.49 -8.62
N VAL A 181 -12.85 2.50 -7.49
CA VAL A 181 -13.44 2.36 -6.17
C VAL A 181 -13.61 3.74 -5.53
N PRO A 182 -14.83 4.31 -5.52
CA PRO A 182 -15.04 5.67 -5.01
C PRO A 182 -14.92 5.78 -3.49
N LEU A 183 -15.23 4.69 -2.77
CA LEU A 183 -15.19 4.59 -1.31
C LEU A 183 -14.78 3.18 -0.93
N ALA A 184 -14.08 3.02 0.20
CA ALA A 184 -13.73 1.71 0.73
C ALA A 184 -14.95 0.77 0.75
N LYS A 185 -14.75 -0.46 0.28
CA LYS A 185 -15.76 -1.51 0.35
C LYS A 185 -16.15 -1.74 1.81
N ALA A 186 -17.40 -2.04 2.07
CA ALA A 186 -17.84 -2.41 3.41
C ALA A 186 -17.12 -3.70 3.86
N ASP A 187 -16.67 -3.73 5.10
CA ASP A 187 -16.16 -4.97 5.68
C ASP A 187 -17.31 -5.97 5.79
N GLU A 188 -17.10 -7.25 5.46
CA GLU A 188 -18.08 -8.29 5.64
C GLU A 188 -18.46 -8.36 7.13
N GLY A 189 -19.68 -7.91 7.45
CA GLY A 189 -20.19 -7.83 8.82
C GLY A 189 -20.27 -6.42 9.43
N SER A 190 -19.89 -5.37 8.71
CA SER A 190 -20.05 -3.99 9.17
C SER A 190 -21.47 -3.48 8.91
N GLU A 191 -22.22 -3.12 9.98
CA GLU A 191 -23.56 -2.50 9.92
C GLU A 191 -23.52 -1.00 9.53
N TYR A 192 -22.42 -0.48 9.06
CA TYR A 192 -22.32 0.93 8.62
C TYR A 192 -22.67 1.05 7.13
N ARG A 193 -23.95 1.24 6.86
CA ARG A 193 -24.46 1.83 5.61
C ARG A 193 -24.49 3.33 5.71
#